data_c83166c8751e3ae32b7fa9ccf36318a2
#
_entry.id   c83166c8751e3ae32b7fa9ccf36318a2
#
_cell.length_a   1.000
_cell.length_b   1.000
_cell.length_c   1.000
_cell.angle_alpha   90.00
_cell.angle_beta   90.00
_cell.angle_gamma   90.00
#
_symmetry.space_group_name_H-M   'P 1'
#
loop_
_entity.id
_entity.type
_entity.pdbx_description
1 polymer ?
#
loop_
_entity_poly.entity_id
_entity_poly.type
_entity_poly.pdbx_seq_one_letter_code
_entity_poly.pdbx_strand_id
1 'polypeptide(L)'
;AIDGVRLLSPETVDQAMRVQNRGIGRVVPYPMHWRLGYHRVNTLGARVPRGFGHSGFGGSGAWADPDRMLALGMVLNRGMGTPFGDLRIIQISTAAIRCADRR
;
A
#
# COMPACT_ATOMS: atom_id res chain seq x y z
N ALA A 1 2.66 -17.01 -2.30
CA ALA A 1 1.98 -17.97 -3.18
C ALA A 1 0.49 -18.01 -2.83
N ILE A 2 -0.35 -18.18 -3.82
CA ILE A 2 -1.79 -18.37 -3.66
C ILE A 2 -2.11 -19.76 -4.25
N ASP A 3 -2.78 -20.60 -3.48
CA ASP A 3 -3.16 -21.95 -3.86
C ASP A 3 -1.96 -22.79 -4.39
N GLY A 4 -0.80 -22.61 -3.77
CA GLY A 4 0.42 -23.28 -4.18
C GLY A 4 1.12 -22.68 -5.40
N VAL A 5 0.53 -21.70 -6.07
CA VAL A 5 1.12 -21.03 -7.24
C VAL A 5 1.95 -19.82 -6.80
N ARG A 6 3.21 -19.79 -7.23
CA ARG A 6 4.14 -18.68 -6.96
C ARG A 6 4.58 -18.06 -8.28
N LEU A 7 4.38 -16.74 -8.43
CA LEU A 7 4.79 -15.98 -9.62
C LEU A 7 6.20 -15.41 -9.49
N LEU A 8 6.59 -14.99 -8.29
CA LEU A 8 7.88 -14.37 -8.02
C LEU A 8 8.57 -15.08 -6.86
N SER A 9 9.90 -15.16 -6.90
CA SER A 9 10.66 -15.69 -5.78
C SER A 9 10.56 -14.79 -4.55
N PRO A 10 10.74 -15.30 -3.32
CA PRO A 10 10.79 -14.48 -2.12
C PRO A 10 11.82 -13.37 -2.21
N GLU A 11 12.99 -13.64 -2.79
CA GLU A 11 14.07 -12.67 -2.97
C GLU A 11 13.65 -11.52 -3.89
N THR A 12 12.96 -11.82 -4.98
CA THR A 12 12.44 -10.80 -5.92
C THR A 12 11.39 -9.93 -5.21
N VAL A 13 10.50 -10.52 -4.43
CA VAL A 13 9.50 -9.78 -3.66
C VAL A 13 10.18 -8.86 -2.64
N ASP A 14 11.18 -9.35 -1.91
CA ASP A 14 11.94 -8.54 -0.94
C ASP A 14 12.63 -7.35 -1.62
N GLN A 15 13.24 -7.55 -2.78
CA GLN A 15 13.85 -6.47 -3.55
C GLN A 15 12.82 -5.43 -4.00
N ALA A 16 11.68 -5.88 -4.50
CA ALA A 16 10.60 -5.00 -4.96
C ALA A 16 10.02 -4.14 -3.83
N MET A 17 9.93 -4.70 -2.62
CA MET A 17 9.36 -4.01 -1.44
C MET A 17 10.36 -3.13 -0.69
N ARG A 18 11.65 -3.26 -0.95
CA ARG A 18 12.66 -2.49 -0.24
C ARG A 18 12.51 -1.00 -0.51
N VAL A 19 12.49 -0.19 0.55
CA VAL A 19 12.38 1.26 0.42
C VAL A 19 13.62 1.81 -0.27
N GLN A 20 13.42 2.52 -1.38
CA GLN A 20 14.49 3.12 -2.18
C GLN A 20 14.69 4.60 -1.85
N ASN A 21 13.63 5.28 -1.41
CA ASN A 21 13.66 6.72 -1.11
C ASN A 21 12.71 7.03 0.06
N ARG A 22 13.23 7.71 1.08
CA ARG A 22 12.47 8.15 2.26
C ARG A 22 12.24 9.66 2.30
N GLY A 23 12.81 10.39 1.36
CA GLY A 23 12.71 11.85 1.31
C GLY A 23 11.37 12.34 0.77
N ILE A 24 11.18 13.65 0.86
CA ILE A 24 10.03 14.34 0.28
C ILE A 24 10.27 14.50 -1.22
N GLY A 25 9.31 14.07 -2.04
CA GLY A 25 9.39 14.18 -3.49
C GLY A 25 9.21 15.61 -3.98
N ARG A 26 9.74 15.89 -5.18
CA ARG A 26 9.55 17.19 -5.83
C ARG A 26 8.18 17.33 -6.48
N VAL A 27 7.59 16.24 -6.91
CA VAL A 27 6.28 16.21 -7.59
C VAL A 27 5.16 16.04 -6.57
N VAL A 28 5.31 15.04 -5.68
CA VAL A 28 4.42 14.81 -4.56
C VAL A 28 5.18 15.19 -3.29
N PRO A 29 4.90 16.33 -2.67
CA PRO A 29 5.64 16.81 -1.49
C PRO A 29 5.20 16.09 -0.21
N TYR A 30 5.33 14.77 -0.21
CA TYR A 30 4.95 13.87 0.86
C TYR A 30 5.92 12.69 0.91
N PRO A 31 6.29 12.16 2.11
CA PRO A 31 7.20 11.04 2.21
C PRO A 31 6.52 9.73 1.76
N MET A 32 6.60 9.45 0.48
CA MET A 32 5.96 8.27 -0.13
C MET A 32 6.66 6.97 0.24
N HIS A 33 7.92 7.01 0.63
CA HIS A 33 8.75 5.81 0.86
C HIS A 33 8.68 4.87 -0.35
N TRP A 34 9.11 5.39 -1.49
CA TRP A 34 9.08 4.66 -2.76
C TRP A 34 9.85 3.35 -2.70
N ARG A 35 9.26 2.32 -3.25
CA ARG A 35 9.87 1.03 -3.60
C ARG A 35 10.05 1.00 -5.11
N LEU A 36 10.29 -0.18 -5.66
CA LEU A 36 10.37 -0.36 -7.11
C LEU A 36 8.95 -0.39 -7.72
N GLY A 37 8.44 0.77 -8.10
CA GLY A 37 7.13 0.95 -8.70
C GLY A 37 5.95 1.05 -7.73
N TYR A 38 6.22 1.00 -6.41
CA TYR A 38 5.19 1.05 -5.37
C TYR A 38 5.55 2.10 -4.32
N HIS A 39 4.58 2.47 -3.51
CA HIS A 39 4.81 3.30 -2.32
C HIS A 39 4.29 2.61 -1.05
N ARG A 40 4.53 3.23 0.10
CA ARG A 40 4.07 2.69 1.38
C ARG A 40 2.54 2.66 1.46
N VAL A 41 2.01 1.81 2.31
CA VAL A 41 0.59 1.80 2.66
C VAL A 41 0.33 2.92 3.68
N ASN A 42 -0.56 3.83 3.35
CA ASN A 42 -0.95 4.92 4.24
C ASN A 42 -2.09 4.48 5.17
N THR A 43 -1.91 4.71 6.46
CA THR A 43 -2.87 4.29 7.49
C THR A 43 -3.04 5.36 8.57
N LEU A 44 -4.09 5.22 9.37
CA LEU A 44 -4.34 6.02 10.57
C LEU A 44 -3.88 5.22 11.80
N GLY A 45 -2.59 5.33 12.13
CA GLY A 45 -2.01 4.76 13.35
C GLY A 45 -1.68 3.26 13.30
N ALA A 46 -1.93 2.56 12.19
CA ALA A 46 -1.50 1.18 12.02
C ALA A 46 -0.08 1.13 11.42
N ARG A 47 0.69 0.13 11.80
CA ARG A 47 2.05 -0.07 11.26
C ARG A 47 2.06 -1.18 10.23
N VAL A 48 2.52 -0.85 9.03
CA VAL A 48 2.61 -1.77 7.89
C VAL A 48 3.99 -1.61 7.24
N PRO A 49 5.08 -1.98 7.94
CA PRO A 49 6.44 -1.63 7.49
C PRO A 49 6.83 -2.30 6.16
N ARG A 50 6.30 -3.49 5.88
CA ARG A 50 6.54 -4.19 4.63
C ARG A 50 5.39 -4.07 3.64
N GLY A 51 4.38 -3.27 3.95
CA GLY A 51 3.29 -3.00 3.03
C GLY A 51 3.72 -2.22 1.80
N PHE A 52 3.17 -2.58 0.67
CA PHE A 52 3.45 -1.91 -0.60
C PHE A 52 2.21 -1.90 -1.47
N GLY A 53 2.09 -0.88 -2.28
CA GLY A 53 0.97 -0.74 -3.19
C GLY A 53 0.99 0.58 -3.92
N HIS A 54 -0.12 0.92 -4.52
CA HIS A 54 -0.30 2.19 -5.18
C HIS A 54 -1.76 2.64 -5.08
N SER A 55 -1.97 3.91 -4.84
CA SER A 55 -3.27 4.55 -4.96
C SER A 55 -3.20 5.70 -5.97
N GLY A 56 -4.19 5.79 -6.83
CA GLY A 56 -4.26 6.81 -7.86
C GLY A 56 -4.85 8.12 -7.34
N PHE A 57 -4.79 9.14 -8.19
CA PHE A 57 -5.31 10.48 -7.91
C PHE A 57 -6.80 10.48 -7.54
N GLY A 58 -7.59 9.58 -8.12
CA GLY A 58 -9.02 9.44 -7.82
C GLY A 58 -9.34 8.65 -6.55
N GLY A 59 -8.34 8.07 -5.90
CA GLY A 59 -8.51 7.31 -4.66
C GLY A 59 -8.64 5.80 -4.84
N SER A 60 -8.82 5.29 -6.04
CA SER A 60 -8.76 3.86 -6.31
C SER A 60 -7.33 3.35 -6.14
N GLY A 61 -7.17 2.16 -5.59
CA GLY A 61 -5.84 1.61 -5.35
C GLY A 61 -5.86 0.20 -4.84
N ALA A 62 -4.68 -0.36 -4.72
CA ALA A 62 -4.47 -1.70 -4.16
C ALA A 62 -3.15 -1.74 -3.40
N TRP A 63 -3.09 -2.60 -2.39
CA TRP A 63 -1.88 -2.82 -1.62
C TRP A 63 -1.87 -4.23 -1.03
N ALA A 64 -0.69 -4.65 -0.61
CA ALA A 64 -0.51 -5.92 0.09
C ALA A 64 0.41 -5.74 1.29
N ASP A 65 0.19 -6.57 2.29
CA ASP A 65 1.02 -6.70 3.49
C ASP A 65 1.40 -8.17 3.67
N PRO A 66 2.63 -8.56 3.32
CA PRO A 66 3.08 -9.93 3.47
C PRO A 66 3.09 -10.42 4.93
N ASP A 67 3.34 -9.52 5.89
CA ASP A 67 3.42 -9.89 7.30
C ASP A 67 2.07 -10.35 7.85
N ARG A 68 0.98 -9.80 7.32
CA ARG A 68 -0.38 -10.17 7.71
C ARG A 68 -1.06 -11.12 6.73
N MET A 69 -0.39 -11.51 5.63
CA MET A 69 -1.02 -12.26 4.54
C MET A 69 -2.31 -11.58 4.05
N LEU A 70 -2.26 -10.26 3.92
CA LEU A 70 -3.41 -9.43 3.62
C LEU A 70 -3.18 -8.66 2.32
N ALA A 71 -4.19 -8.63 1.46
CA ALA A 71 -4.23 -7.76 0.30
C ALA A 71 -5.58 -7.06 0.23
N LEU A 72 -5.58 -5.82 -0.26
CA LEU A 72 -6.79 -5.03 -0.43
C LEU A 72 -6.76 -4.32 -1.77
N GLY A 73 -7.85 -4.42 -2.52
CA GLY A 73 -8.11 -3.61 -3.70
C GLY A 73 -9.40 -2.84 -3.53
N MET A 74 -9.40 -1.58 -3.96
CA MET A 74 -10.55 -0.71 -3.88
C MET A 74 -10.70 0.10 -5.16
N VAL A 75 -11.89 0.09 -5.72
CA VAL A 75 -12.25 0.88 -6.91
C VAL A 75 -13.37 1.84 -6.54
N LEU A 76 -13.22 3.08 -6.93
CA LEU A 76 -14.17 4.15 -6.68
C LEU A 76 -14.76 4.66 -7.99
N ASN A 77 -16.04 4.99 -7.98
CA ASN A 77 -16.72 5.61 -9.09
C ASN A 77 -16.81 7.14 -8.96
N ARG A 78 -16.26 7.72 -7.89
CA ARG A 78 -16.19 9.16 -7.65
C ARG A 78 -14.87 9.54 -7.02
N GLY A 79 -13.99 10.18 -7.78
CA GLY A 79 -12.71 10.68 -7.30
C GLY A 79 -12.85 11.96 -6.48
N MET A 80 -11.92 12.16 -5.53
CA MET A 80 -11.80 13.38 -4.73
C MET A 80 -10.80 14.38 -5.33
N GLY A 81 -9.99 13.96 -6.29
CA GLY A 81 -9.06 14.84 -6.99
C GLY A 81 -7.92 15.39 -6.13
N THR A 82 -7.46 14.63 -5.14
CA THR A 82 -6.35 15.06 -4.29
C THR A 82 -5.08 14.24 -4.55
N PRO A 83 -3.91 14.90 -4.71
CA PRO A 83 -2.63 14.20 -4.89
C PRO A 83 -2.08 13.59 -3.61
N PHE A 84 -2.65 13.92 -2.44
CA PHE A 84 -2.18 13.45 -1.14
C PHE A 84 -2.82 12.14 -0.69
N GLY A 85 -3.59 11.51 -1.57
CA GLY A 85 -4.34 10.30 -1.27
C GLY A 85 -5.80 10.60 -0.96
N ASP A 86 -6.55 9.54 -0.78
CA ASP A 86 -7.98 9.61 -0.50
C ASP A 86 -8.24 9.07 0.91
N LEU A 87 -8.94 9.85 1.72
CA LEU A 87 -9.23 9.47 3.10
C LEU A 87 -10.04 8.16 3.17
N ARG A 88 -10.86 7.88 2.17
CA ARG A 88 -11.66 6.66 2.14
C ARG A 88 -10.77 5.40 2.09
N ILE A 89 -9.77 5.36 1.21
CA ILE A 89 -8.86 4.21 1.14
C ILE A 89 -8.02 4.10 2.41
N ILE A 90 -7.60 5.22 2.99
CA ILE A 90 -6.84 5.23 4.25
C ILE A 90 -7.67 4.67 5.40
N GLN A 91 -8.92 5.07 5.54
CA GLN A 91 -9.83 4.59 6.59
C GLN A 91 -10.15 3.09 6.42
N ILE A 92 -10.50 2.69 5.20
CA ILE A 92 -10.82 1.28 4.89
C ILE A 92 -9.59 0.39 5.08
N SER A 93 -8.43 0.83 4.62
CA SER A 93 -7.17 0.13 4.83
C SER A 93 -6.86 -0.05 6.31
N THR A 94 -7.00 1.00 7.10
CA THR A 94 -6.78 0.94 8.55
C THR A 94 -7.75 -0.05 9.21
N ALA A 95 -9.01 -0.04 8.83
CA ALA A 95 -10.01 -0.97 9.35
C ALA A 95 -9.66 -2.43 8.99
N ALA A 96 -9.28 -2.68 7.74
CA ALA A 96 -8.88 -4.02 7.28
C ALA A 96 -7.68 -4.55 8.05
N ILE A 97 -6.67 -3.72 8.27
CA ILE A 97 -5.46 -4.08 9.04
C ILE A 97 -5.84 -4.42 10.48
N ARG A 98 -6.65 -3.59 11.13
CA ARG A 98 -7.11 -3.84 12.51
C ARG A 98 -7.94 -5.13 12.62
N CYS A 99 -8.75 -5.43 11.61
CA CYS A 99 -9.49 -6.70 11.58
C CYS A 99 -8.53 -7.89 11.42
N ALA A 100 -7.52 -7.77 10.57
CA ALA A 100 -6.52 -8.81 10.40
C ALA A 100 -5.71 -9.06 11.69
N ASP A 101 -5.40 -8.02 12.45
CA ASP A 101 -4.67 -8.12 13.71
C ASP A 101 -5.47 -8.81 14.83
N ARG A 102 -6.78 -8.92 14.69
CA ARG A 102 -7.66 -9.61 15.66
C ARG A 102 -7.83 -11.10 15.37
N ARG A 103 -7.30 -11.60 14.29
CA ARG A 103 -7.41 -13.02 13.90
C ARG A 103 -6.63 -13.96 14.79
#